data_f6f8c0a68f1a504bea07e49fcd178c63
#
_entry.id   f6f8c0a68f1a504bea07e49fcd178c63
#
_cell.length_a   1.000
_cell.length_b   1.000
_cell.length_c   1.000
_cell.angle_alpha   90.00
_cell.angle_beta   90.00
_cell.angle_gamma   90.00
#
_symmetry.space_group_name_H-M   'P 1'
#
loop_
_entity.id
_entity.type
_entity.pdbx_description
1 polymer ?
#
loop_
_entity_poly.entity_id
_entity_poly.type
_entity_poly.pdbx_seq_one_letter_code
_entity_poly.pdbx_strand_id
1 'polypeptide(L)'
;MVGSHTAGAETWKPLIEESVGKLLARQCPDIHPVSMSNDDGPAKKRVCFMGVENKSAEELGDSREQIYDLIDTLISESEQFQLVSKRYVDAGLKECDLRPDELFVPANQRMFGSAMEKMEQPINYLLFAKVTSLSTHSNGDSQRDYQLVLELVDTETGDYDKESATIRKGYHKSRLSKFKHY
;
A
#
# COMPACT_ATOMS: atom_id res chain seq x y z
N MET A 1 -2.61 2.34 31.68
CA MET A 1 -2.87 1.63 30.42
C MET A 1 -1.53 1.16 29.87
N VAL A 2 -1.34 -0.13 29.76
CA VAL A 2 -0.13 -0.71 29.13
C VAL A 2 -0.40 -0.63 27.62
N GLY A 3 0.24 0.31 26.93
CA GLY A 3 0.14 0.39 25.47
C GLY A 3 0.72 -0.86 24.84
N SER A 4 0.01 -1.46 23.88
CA SER A 4 0.52 -2.57 23.08
C SER A 4 1.82 -2.15 22.38
N HIS A 5 2.84 -3.01 22.44
CA HIS A 5 4.13 -2.76 21.80
C HIS A 5 4.08 -2.97 20.27
N THR A 6 3.00 -3.57 19.77
CA THR A 6 2.77 -3.82 18.33
C THR A 6 1.92 -2.71 17.72
N ALA A 7 2.22 -2.37 16.47
CA ALA A 7 1.41 -1.41 15.71
C ALA A 7 0.05 -2.05 15.40
N GLY A 8 -1.01 -1.45 15.91
CA GLY A 8 -2.39 -1.85 15.65
C GLY A 8 -3.05 -1.04 14.52
N ALA A 9 -4.32 -1.32 14.24
CA ALA A 9 -5.09 -0.64 13.20
C ALA A 9 -5.09 0.89 13.33
N GLU A 10 -5.07 1.40 14.57
CA GLU A 10 -4.97 2.83 14.85
C GLU A 10 -3.67 3.49 14.36
N THR A 11 -2.63 2.67 14.12
CA THR A 11 -1.35 3.15 13.58
C THR A 11 -1.37 3.16 12.05
N TRP A 12 -1.93 2.12 11.45
CA TRP A 12 -1.88 1.93 10.01
C TRP A 12 -2.91 2.79 9.27
N LYS A 13 -4.10 2.95 9.84
CA LYS A 13 -5.18 3.69 9.18
C LYS A 13 -4.77 5.10 8.73
N PRO A 14 -4.25 6.00 9.60
CA PRO A 14 -3.86 7.35 9.16
C PRO A 14 -2.71 7.35 8.15
N LEU A 15 -1.77 6.39 8.25
CA LEU A 15 -0.69 6.25 7.27
C LEU A 15 -1.22 5.90 5.88
N ILE A 16 -2.19 4.98 5.83
CA ILE A 16 -2.78 4.50 4.58
C ILE A 16 -3.65 5.59 3.97
N GLU A 17 -4.53 6.21 4.76
CA GLU A 17 -5.39 7.31 4.30
C GLU A 17 -4.56 8.47 3.71
N GLU A 18 -3.48 8.86 4.38
CA GLU A 18 -2.60 9.92 3.90
C GLU A 18 -1.88 9.54 2.60
N SER A 19 -1.24 8.36 2.56
CA SER A 19 -0.42 7.97 1.41
C SER A 19 -1.25 7.60 0.20
N VAL A 20 -2.35 6.85 0.37
CA VAL A 20 -3.26 6.51 -0.73
C VAL A 20 -3.93 7.77 -1.27
N GLY A 21 -4.45 8.64 -0.41
CA GLY A 21 -5.10 9.88 -0.82
C GLY A 21 -4.19 10.77 -1.66
N LYS A 22 -2.93 10.97 -1.24
CA LYS A 22 -1.94 11.75 -1.99
C LYS A 22 -1.57 11.10 -3.33
N LEU A 23 -1.41 9.78 -3.34
CA LEU A 23 -1.04 9.03 -4.54
C LEU A 23 -2.15 9.13 -5.59
N LEU A 24 -3.39 8.86 -5.21
CA LEU A 24 -4.54 8.91 -6.11
C LEU A 24 -4.81 10.34 -6.62
N ALA A 25 -4.67 11.35 -5.76
CA ALA A 25 -4.88 12.75 -6.15
C ALA A 25 -3.94 13.18 -7.29
N ARG A 26 -2.71 12.69 -7.33
CA ARG A 26 -1.76 13.00 -8.41
C ARG A 26 -2.08 12.32 -9.74
N GLN A 27 -2.78 11.20 -9.69
CA GLN A 27 -3.16 10.44 -10.89
C GLN A 27 -4.46 10.95 -11.51
N CYS A 28 -5.11 11.92 -10.87
CA CYS A 28 -6.28 12.60 -11.40
C CYS A 28 -5.81 13.78 -12.24
N PRO A 29 -5.78 13.72 -13.59
CA PRO A 29 -5.61 14.92 -14.37
C PRO A 29 -6.80 15.85 -14.08
N ASP A 30 -6.51 17.14 -13.90
CA ASP A 30 -7.53 18.16 -13.70
C ASP A 30 -8.69 17.90 -14.65
N ILE A 31 -9.88 17.74 -14.09
CA ILE A 31 -11.10 17.55 -14.86
C ILE A 31 -11.35 18.86 -15.61
N HIS A 32 -10.82 18.99 -16.81
CA HIS A 32 -11.33 19.97 -17.72
C HIS A 32 -12.78 19.59 -18.03
N PRO A 33 -13.74 20.50 -17.86
CA PRO A 33 -15.10 20.24 -18.21
C PRO A 33 -15.19 20.11 -19.74
N VAL A 34 -14.98 18.90 -20.25
CA VAL A 34 -15.19 18.61 -21.67
C VAL A 34 -16.59 18.08 -21.81
N SER A 35 -17.40 18.92 -22.43
CA SER A 35 -18.58 18.62 -23.28
C SER A 35 -19.39 17.39 -22.92
N MET A 36 -20.61 17.65 -22.49
CA MET A 36 -21.74 16.73 -22.51
C MET A 36 -21.77 15.92 -23.82
N SER A 37 -21.39 14.66 -23.76
CA SER A 37 -21.92 13.65 -24.68
C SER A 37 -21.64 12.25 -24.15
N ASN A 38 -22.73 11.57 -23.89
CA ASN A 38 -22.90 10.15 -23.64
C ASN A 38 -22.66 9.60 -22.22
N ASP A 39 -23.62 8.82 -21.82
CA ASP A 39 -24.03 8.23 -20.55
C ASP A 39 -23.04 7.20 -19.94
N ASP A 40 -21.83 7.10 -20.45
CA ASP A 40 -20.74 6.30 -19.88
C ASP A 40 -19.68 7.25 -19.33
N GLY A 41 -19.64 7.38 -18.01
CA GLY A 41 -18.56 8.10 -17.32
C GLY A 41 -17.17 7.55 -17.72
N PRO A 42 -16.08 8.28 -17.51
CA PRO A 42 -14.74 7.84 -17.91
C PRO A 42 -14.45 6.46 -17.33
N ALA A 43 -13.98 5.54 -18.17
CA ALA A 43 -13.66 4.18 -17.75
C ALA A 43 -12.67 4.22 -16.60
N LYS A 44 -12.99 3.54 -15.50
CA LYS A 44 -12.12 3.47 -14.33
C LYS A 44 -10.79 2.81 -14.69
N LYS A 45 -9.69 3.39 -14.23
CA LYS A 45 -8.35 2.83 -14.37
C LYS A 45 -8.19 1.59 -13.46
N ARG A 46 -7.70 0.52 -14.01
CA ARG A 46 -7.60 -0.76 -13.31
C ARG A 46 -6.25 -0.92 -12.65
N VAL A 47 -6.26 -1.18 -11.35
CA VAL A 47 -5.06 -1.30 -10.50
C VAL A 47 -4.93 -2.74 -10.02
N CYS A 48 -3.76 -3.34 -10.21
CA CYS A 48 -3.36 -4.58 -9.55
C CYS A 48 -2.59 -4.26 -8.27
N PHE A 49 -3.14 -4.59 -7.12
CA PHE A 49 -2.43 -4.45 -5.86
C PHE A 49 -1.61 -5.71 -5.57
N MET A 50 -0.29 -5.58 -5.59
CA MET A 50 0.66 -6.69 -5.43
C MET A 50 0.82 -7.16 -3.99
N GLY A 51 0.24 -6.43 -3.03
CA GLY A 51 0.30 -6.74 -1.61
C GLY A 51 1.27 -5.88 -0.83
N VAL A 52 1.49 -6.27 0.43
CA VAL A 52 2.29 -5.51 1.40
C VAL A 52 3.58 -6.25 1.71
N GLU A 53 4.72 -5.64 1.42
CA GLU A 53 6.04 -6.13 1.81
C GLU A 53 6.40 -5.60 3.20
N ASN A 54 6.75 -6.51 4.11
CA ASN A 54 7.24 -6.14 5.43
C ASN A 54 8.76 -6.07 5.45
N LYS A 55 9.30 -4.86 5.59
CA LYS A 55 10.72 -4.57 5.85
C LYS A 55 10.93 -3.97 7.25
N SER A 56 9.91 -4.04 8.11
CA SER A 56 10.03 -3.61 9.50
C SER A 56 10.75 -4.67 10.32
N ALA A 57 11.25 -4.27 11.50
CA ALA A 57 11.86 -5.19 12.45
C ALA A 57 10.83 -6.09 13.18
N GLU A 58 9.55 -5.89 12.94
CA GLU A 58 8.44 -6.61 13.57
C GLU A 58 7.71 -7.49 12.58
N GLU A 59 7.22 -8.63 13.06
CA GLU A 59 6.25 -9.40 12.31
C GLU A 59 4.90 -8.64 12.30
N LEU A 60 4.39 -8.34 11.12
CA LEU A 60 3.10 -7.66 10.98
C LEU A 60 1.91 -8.58 11.31
N GLY A 61 2.08 -9.89 11.23
CA GLY A 61 1.01 -10.85 11.49
C GLY A 61 -0.30 -10.45 10.79
N ASP A 62 -1.40 -10.43 11.54
CA ASP A 62 -2.74 -10.05 11.05
C ASP A 62 -2.81 -8.59 10.55
N SER A 63 -1.89 -7.72 10.99
CA SER A 63 -1.84 -6.33 10.52
C SER A 63 -1.56 -6.22 9.02
N ARG A 64 -0.88 -7.22 8.43
CA ARG A 64 -0.62 -7.24 7.00
C ARG A 64 -1.91 -7.34 6.18
N GLU A 65 -2.84 -8.18 6.60
CA GLU A 65 -4.16 -8.31 5.97
C GLU A 65 -4.98 -7.05 6.19
N GLN A 66 -4.96 -6.48 7.39
CA GLN A 66 -5.65 -5.23 7.69
C GLN A 66 -5.15 -4.07 6.81
N ILE A 67 -3.83 -3.96 6.61
CA ILE A 67 -3.24 -2.95 5.71
C ILE A 67 -3.72 -3.20 4.27
N TYR A 68 -3.73 -4.46 3.82
CA TYR A 68 -4.23 -4.82 2.50
C TYR A 68 -5.68 -4.38 2.33
N ASP A 69 -6.56 -4.77 3.25
CA ASP A 69 -7.99 -4.48 3.20
C ASP A 69 -8.30 -2.98 3.25
N LEU A 70 -7.55 -2.21 4.03
CA LEU A 70 -7.69 -0.76 4.10
C LEU A 70 -7.30 -0.09 2.77
N ILE A 71 -6.20 -0.52 2.14
CA ILE A 71 -5.77 0.00 0.83
C ILE A 71 -6.81 -0.38 -0.23
N ASP A 72 -7.26 -1.65 -0.23
CA ASP A 72 -8.30 -2.16 -1.12
C ASP A 72 -9.58 -1.31 -1.03
N THR A 73 -10.05 -1.07 0.18
CA THR A 73 -11.24 -0.25 0.45
C THR A 73 -11.09 1.16 -0.10
N LEU A 74 -10.00 1.86 0.23
CA LEU A 74 -9.79 3.24 -0.19
C LEU A 74 -9.70 3.40 -1.71
N ILE A 75 -9.07 2.45 -2.40
CA ILE A 75 -9.00 2.48 -3.86
C ILE A 75 -10.36 2.16 -4.47
N SER A 76 -11.09 1.19 -3.90
CA SER A 76 -12.41 0.79 -4.38
C SER A 76 -13.46 1.88 -4.20
N GLU A 77 -13.33 2.72 -3.17
CA GLU A 77 -14.18 3.90 -2.95
C GLU A 77 -13.88 5.03 -3.93
N SER A 78 -12.76 4.98 -4.65
CA SER A 78 -12.42 5.98 -5.65
C SER A 78 -13.34 5.87 -6.88
N GLU A 79 -13.78 7.01 -7.39
CA GLU A 79 -14.58 7.05 -8.63
C GLU A 79 -13.74 6.77 -9.88
N GLN A 80 -12.43 6.93 -9.82
CA GLN A 80 -11.51 6.87 -10.97
C GLN A 80 -10.76 5.56 -11.10
N PHE A 81 -10.69 4.79 -10.00
CA PHE A 81 -9.92 3.55 -9.95
C PHE A 81 -10.80 2.36 -9.62
N GLN A 82 -10.38 1.20 -10.11
CA GLN A 82 -10.99 -0.09 -9.80
C GLN A 82 -9.87 -1.10 -9.52
N LEU A 83 -9.93 -1.75 -8.37
CA LEU A 83 -9.02 -2.85 -8.08
C LEU A 83 -9.38 -4.10 -8.85
N VAL A 84 -8.34 -4.77 -9.37
CA VAL A 84 -8.45 -6.13 -9.87
C VAL A 84 -8.45 -7.08 -8.69
N SER A 85 -9.41 -8.02 -8.67
CA SER A 85 -9.48 -9.00 -7.58
C SER A 85 -8.16 -9.73 -7.38
N LYS A 86 -7.74 -9.87 -6.13
CA LYS A 86 -6.52 -10.57 -5.73
C LYS A 86 -6.42 -11.97 -6.34
N ARG A 87 -7.55 -12.67 -6.52
CA ARG A 87 -7.58 -14.00 -7.15
C ARG A 87 -7.04 -14.00 -8.58
N TYR A 88 -7.37 -12.97 -9.37
CA TYR A 88 -6.84 -12.81 -10.72
C TYR A 88 -5.37 -12.42 -10.70
N VAL A 89 -4.97 -11.57 -9.78
CA VAL A 89 -3.56 -11.19 -9.59
C VAL A 89 -2.71 -12.42 -9.27
N ASP A 90 -3.14 -13.21 -8.29
CA ASP A 90 -2.44 -14.45 -7.89
C ASP A 90 -2.43 -15.50 -9.04
N ALA A 91 -3.52 -15.60 -9.81
CA ALA A 91 -3.56 -16.48 -10.98
C ALA A 91 -2.61 -16.04 -12.08
N GLY A 92 -2.55 -14.73 -12.38
CA GLY A 92 -1.63 -14.16 -13.37
C GLY A 92 -0.17 -14.35 -13.00
N LEU A 93 0.18 -14.09 -11.74
CA LEU A 93 1.53 -14.34 -11.23
C LEU A 93 1.92 -15.81 -11.38
N LYS A 94 1.00 -16.71 -11.02
CA LYS A 94 1.22 -18.16 -11.14
C LYS A 94 1.36 -18.60 -12.60
N GLU A 95 0.56 -18.07 -13.53
CA GLU A 95 0.65 -18.39 -14.96
C GLU A 95 2.02 -18.01 -15.54
N CYS A 96 2.58 -16.90 -15.07
CA CYS A 96 3.88 -16.39 -15.51
C CYS A 96 5.06 -16.99 -14.72
N ASP A 97 4.80 -17.77 -13.66
CA ASP A 97 5.82 -18.23 -12.69
C ASP A 97 6.63 -17.06 -12.11
N LEU A 98 5.95 -15.96 -11.77
CA LEU A 98 6.54 -14.74 -11.24
C LEU A 98 6.12 -14.48 -9.80
N ARG A 99 7.03 -13.88 -9.05
CA ARG A 99 6.74 -13.27 -7.75
C ARG A 99 6.46 -11.78 -7.90
N PRO A 100 5.72 -11.16 -6.95
CA PRO A 100 5.44 -9.72 -6.99
C PRO A 100 6.69 -8.85 -7.12
N ASP A 101 7.79 -9.21 -6.45
CA ASP A 101 9.06 -8.48 -6.48
C ASP A 101 9.79 -8.55 -7.83
N GLU A 102 9.47 -9.51 -8.67
CA GLU A 102 10.05 -9.65 -10.02
C GLU A 102 9.36 -8.75 -11.06
N LEU A 103 8.19 -8.17 -10.71
CA LEU A 103 7.47 -7.25 -11.59
C LEU A 103 8.09 -5.85 -11.70
N PHE A 104 9.17 -5.56 -10.97
CA PHE A 104 9.98 -4.35 -11.22
C PHE A 104 10.79 -4.43 -12.52
N VAL A 105 10.91 -5.62 -13.13
CA VAL A 105 11.57 -5.82 -14.43
C VAL A 105 10.56 -5.59 -15.55
N PRO A 106 10.80 -4.66 -16.51
CA PRO A 106 9.83 -4.33 -17.56
C PRO A 106 9.40 -5.52 -18.45
N ALA A 107 10.29 -6.48 -18.66
CA ALA A 107 9.96 -7.70 -19.40
C ALA A 107 8.91 -8.55 -18.67
N ASN A 108 9.04 -8.67 -17.35
CA ASN A 108 8.10 -9.41 -16.50
C ASN A 108 6.76 -8.69 -16.40
N GLN A 109 6.76 -7.34 -16.36
CA GLN A 109 5.51 -6.55 -16.38
C GLN A 109 4.71 -6.82 -17.66
N ARG A 110 5.38 -6.85 -18.83
CA ARG A 110 4.73 -7.16 -20.11
C ARG A 110 4.17 -8.58 -20.13
N MET A 111 4.92 -9.54 -19.60
CA MET A 111 4.49 -10.94 -19.52
C MET A 111 3.25 -11.08 -18.62
N PHE A 112 3.27 -10.45 -17.45
CA PHE A 112 2.14 -10.42 -16.53
C PHE A 112 0.93 -9.70 -17.13
N GLY A 113 1.12 -8.54 -17.75
CA GLY A 113 0.06 -7.80 -18.44
C GLY A 113 -0.63 -8.66 -19.51
N SER A 114 0.15 -9.38 -20.34
CA SER A 114 -0.40 -10.29 -21.34
C SER A 114 -1.19 -11.47 -20.72
N ALA A 115 -0.76 -11.98 -19.59
CA ALA A 115 -1.50 -13.00 -18.86
C ALA A 115 -2.84 -12.46 -18.31
N MET A 116 -2.83 -11.23 -17.78
CA MET A 116 -4.04 -10.55 -17.30
C MET A 116 -5.01 -10.25 -18.43
N GLU A 117 -4.54 -9.82 -19.60
CA GLU A 117 -5.38 -9.63 -20.79
C GLU A 117 -6.07 -10.92 -21.25
N LYS A 118 -5.35 -12.05 -21.27
CA LYS A 118 -5.93 -13.38 -21.59
C LYS A 118 -7.05 -13.78 -20.62
N MET A 119 -6.97 -13.33 -19.38
CA MET A 119 -8.01 -13.56 -18.37
C MET A 119 -9.14 -12.51 -18.43
N GLU A 120 -9.17 -11.67 -19.46
CA GLU A 120 -10.13 -10.56 -19.60
C GLU A 120 -10.06 -9.55 -18.44
N GLN A 121 -8.88 -9.43 -17.83
CA GLN A 121 -8.59 -8.51 -16.74
C GLN A 121 -7.47 -7.53 -17.13
N PRO A 122 -7.65 -6.67 -18.16
CA PRO A 122 -6.62 -5.70 -18.52
C PRO A 122 -6.30 -4.79 -17.34
N ILE A 123 -5.05 -4.36 -17.22
CA ILE A 123 -4.55 -3.56 -16.12
C ILE A 123 -3.88 -2.29 -16.64
N ASN A 124 -4.01 -1.20 -15.88
CA ASN A 124 -3.33 0.07 -16.17
C ASN A 124 -2.17 0.31 -15.19
N TYR A 125 -2.31 -0.13 -13.94
CA TYR A 125 -1.33 0.13 -12.90
C TYR A 125 -1.01 -1.11 -12.07
N LEU A 126 0.25 -1.18 -11.62
CA LEU A 126 0.69 -2.06 -10.53
C LEU A 126 0.92 -1.21 -9.29
N LEU A 127 0.32 -1.59 -8.16
CA LEU A 127 0.51 -0.94 -6.87
C LEU A 127 1.28 -1.86 -5.93
N PHE A 128 2.37 -1.36 -5.38
CA PHE A 128 3.19 -2.01 -4.37
C PHE A 128 3.12 -1.22 -3.06
N ALA A 129 3.04 -1.92 -1.95
CA ALA A 129 3.12 -1.32 -0.62
C ALA A 129 4.27 -1.94 0.17
N LYS A 130 5.01 -1.09 0.90
CA LYS A 130 6.12 -1.51 1.74
C LYS A 130 6.03 -0.83 3.09
N VAL A 131 6.15 -1.63 4.16
CA VAL A 131 6.22 -1.13 5.54
C VAL A 131 7.65 -1.25 6.04
N THR A 132 8.16 -0.16 6.61
CA THR A 132 9.45 -0.13 7.32
C THR A 132 9.27 0.41 8.73
N SER A 133 10.20 0.11 9.62
CA SER A 133 10.23 0.72 10.95
C SER A 133 11.66 1.08 11.36
N LEU A 134 11.78 2.19 12.10
CA LEU A 134 13.02 2.63 12.71
C LEU A 134 12.81 2.79 14.21
N SER A 135 13.67 2.16 15.02
CA SER A 135 13.64 2.30 16.48
C SER A 135 14.80 3.13 16.95
N THR A 136 14.52 4.13 17.78
CA THR A 136 15.52 4.99 18.43
C THR A 136 15.38 4.87 19.94
N HIS A 137 16.50 4.68 20.63
CA HIS A 137 16.54 4.61 22.10
C HIS A 137 17.37 5.77 22.63
N SER A 138 16.81 6.55 23.55
CA SER A 138 17.49 7.66 24.21
C SER A 138 17.04 7.76 25.66
N ASN A 139 17.99 7.78 26.60
CA ASN A 139 17.78 8.02 28.05
C ASN A 139 16.67 7.19 28.72
N GLY A 140 16.44 5.94 28.25
CA GLY A 140 15.39 5.05 28.78
C GLY A 140 14.03 5.21 28.09
N ASP A 141 13.90 6.12 27.15
CA ASP A 141 12.75 6.24 26.28
C ASP A 141 13.00 5.49 24.98
N SER A 142 11.99 4.80 24.49
CA SER A 142 12.02 4.12 23.21
C SER A 142 11.02 4.79 22.28
N GLN A 143 11.48 5.15 21.09
CA GLN A 143 10.65 5.69 20.03
C GLN A 143 10.73 4.75 18.84
N ARG A 144 9.59 4.54 18.19
CA ARG A 144 9.53 3.78 16.94
C ARG A 144 8.74 4.57 15.91
N ASP A 145 9.35 4.77 14.78
CA ASP A 145 8.75 5.39 13.61
C ASP A 145 8.37 4.28 12.62
N TYR A 146 7.13 4.30 12.15
CA TYR A 146 6.65 3.43 11.07
C TYR A 146 6.47 4.26 9.82
N GLN A 147 6.91 3.72 8.71
CA GLN A 147 6.73 4.33 7.40
C GLN A 147 6.01 3.33 6.48
N LEU A 148 4.94 3.80 5.85
CA LEU A 148 4.32 3.13 4.71
C LEU A 148 4.79 3.84 3.44
N VAL A 149 5.25 3.05 2.49
CA VAL A 149 5.64 3.51 1.16
C VAL A 149 4.74 2.81 0.15
N LEU A 150 4.11 3.59 -0.73
CA LEU A 150 3.35 3.11 -1.87
C LEU A 150 4.10 3.47 -3.15
N GLU A 151 4.16 2.53 -4.09
CA GLU A 151 4.74 2.71 -5.42
C GLU A 151 3.71 2.27 -6.45
N LEU A 152 3.30 3.19 -7.32
CA LEU A 152 2.36 2.96 -8.41
C LEU A 152 3.12 3.00 -9.72
N VAL A 153 3.04 1.94 -10.50
CA VAL A 153 3.71 1.80 -11.78
C VAL A 153 2.68 1.77 -12.89
N ASP A 154 2.80 2.65 -13.86
CA ASP A 154 2.01 2.64 -15.09
C ASP A 154 2.53 1.50 -15.99
N THR A 155 1.65 0.59 -16.37
CA THR A 155 2.04 -0.61 -17.15
C THR A 155 2.28 -0.33 -18.62
N GLU A 156 1.79 0.80 -19.14
CA GLU A 156 1.94 1.20 -20.53
C GLU A 156 3.24 1.99 -20.74
N THR A 157 3.50 3.00 -19.90
CA THR A 157 4.67 3.87 -20.02
C THR A 157 5.88 3.36 -19.25
N GLY A 158 5.66 2.59 -18.18
CA GLY A 158 6.69 2.19 -17.23
C GLY A 158 7.05 3.28 -16.23
N ASP A 159 6.38 4.43 -16.27
CA ASP A 159 6.57 5.48 -15.28
C ASP A 159 6.08 5.02 -13.92
N TYR A 160 6.73 5.50 -12.88
CA TYR A 160 6.29 5.21 -11.53
C TYR A 160 6.12 6.47 -10.68
N ASP A 161 5.14 6.44 -9.81
CA ASP A 161 4.90 7.43 -8.78
C ASP A 161 5.04 6.81 -7.40
N LYS A 162 5.54 7.58 -6.45
CA LYS A 162 5.83 7.12 -5.10
C LYS A 162 5.29 8.09 -4.07
N GLU A 163 4.65 7.54 -3.06
CA GLU A 163 4.22 8.29 -1.89
C GLU A 163 4.62 7.58 -0.61
N SER A 164 4.86 8.35 0.44
CA SER A 164 5.16 7.79 1.76
C SER A 164 4.55 8.62 2.87
N ALA A 165 4.07 7.93 3.89
CA ALA A 165 3.64 8.53 5.14
C ALA A 165 4.38 7.91 6.32
N THR A 166 4.63 8.70 7.36
CA THR A 166 5.37 8.27 8.55
C THR A 166 4.58 8.61 9.81
N ILE A 167 4.44 7.67 10.71
CA ILE A 167 3.89 7.90 12.04
C ILE A 167 4.88 7.54 13.12
N ARG A 168 4.92 8.35 14.17
CA ARG A 168 5.81 8.17 15.32
C ARG A 168 5.05 7.63 16.50
N LYS A 169 5.54 6.52 17.09
CA LYS A 169 5.09 6.00 18.38
C LYS A 169 6.20 6.17 19.42
N GLY A 170 5.91 6.91 20.50
CA GLY A 170 6.81 7.08 21.65
C GLY A 170 6.33 6.23 22.83
N TYR A 171 7.28 5.59 23.53
CA TYR A 171 7.03 4.87 24.76
C TYR A 171 7.90 5.47 25.87
N HIS A 172 7.26 6.05 26.91
CA HIS A 172 7.94 6.41 28.13
C HIS A 172 7.95 5.21 29.08
N LYS A 173 9.15 4.74 29.45
CA LYS A 173 9.25 3.86 30.62
C LYS A 173 8.95 4.69 31.85
N SER A 174 7.80 4.47 32.48
CA SER A 174 7.49 5.13 33.75
C SER A 174 8.56 4.75 34.79
N ARG A 175 9.13 5.73 35.46
CA ARG A 175 10.13 5.57 36.52
C ARG A 175 9.64 4.80 37.77
N LEU A 176 8.35 4.46 37.82
CA LEU A 176 7.70 3.82 38.97
C LEU A 176 8.03 2.33 39.15
N SER A 177 8.69 1.66 38.20
CA SER A 177 9.08 0.26 38.36
C SER A 177 10.39 0.05 39.17
N LYS A 178 11.11 1.12 39.56
CA LYS A 178 12.36 1.00 40.29
C LYS A 178 12.23 0.89 41.83
N PHE A 179 10.99 0.94 42.37
CA PHE A 179 10.75 0.93 43.82
C PHE A 179 10.10 -0.36 44.34
N LYS A 180 10.26 -1.50 43.65
CA LYS A 180 9.77 -2.78 44.16
C LYS A 180 10.90 -3.78 44.38
N HIS A 181 11.91 -3.42 45.11
CA HIS A 181 12.85 -4.34 45.79
C HIS A 181 13.48 -3.62 46.97
N TYR A 182 12.76 -3.63 48.08
CA TYR A 182 13.30 -3.64 49.46
C TYR A 182 12.34 -4.45 50.31
#